data_d0aa000f3734ab8240a7af8f7a6cd637
#
_entry.id   d0aa000f3734ab8240a7af8f7a6cd637
#
_cell.length_a   1.000
_cell.length_b   1.000
_cell.length_c   1.000
_cell.angle_alpha   90.00
_cell.angle_beta   90.00
_cell.angle_gamma   90.00
#
_symmetry.space_group_name_H-M   'P 1'
#
loop_
_entity.id
_entity.type
_entity.pdbx_description
1 polymer ?
#
loop_
_entity_poly.entity_id
_entity_poly.type
_entity_poly.pdbx_seq_one_letter_code
_entity_poly.pdbx_strand_id
1 'polypeptide(L)'
;MTVTRDYNSEALSRPEKRYSYNFDDIVRNYMMKRFAPFFKVGPALELGCHEGQSTVLLAQHFDDLTVVEASSEAIGIARLNVPGSVKFINATFEEAELEAKYNSIFLINTLEHVDEPGIILAKIKSWLQPNGQFYVLVPNADAPSRQIAVQMGLIASNNAVTNGEWEHGHRRTYSFDTLEADLRAVGFRVDQRGGLMFKALANYQMDKALE
;
A
#
# COMPACT_ATOMS: atom_id res chain seq x y z
N MET A 1 27.14 5.89 -4.05
CA MET A 1 26.37 6.34 -5.23
C MET A 1 24.95 5.88 -5.00
N THR A 2 24.04 6.76 -4.70
CA THR A 2 22.60 6.46 -4.61
C THR A 2 22.13 6.18 -6.03
N VAL A 3 21.74 4.95 -6.31
CA VAL A 3 21.09 4.61 -7.59
C VAL A 3 19.77 5.34 -7.61
N THR A 4 19.60 6.28 -8.52
CA THR A 4 18.32 6.97 -8.71
C THR A 4 17.30 5.94 -9.15
N ARG A 5 16.23 5.78 -8.40
CA ARG A 5 15.16 4.82 -8.66
C ARG A 5 14.31 5.30 -9.82
N ASP A 6 14.06 4.45 -10.80
CA ASP A 6 13.16 4.73 -11.93
C ASP A 6 11.78 4.16 -11.66
N TYR A 7 10.93 4.98 -11.05
CA TYR A 7 9.57 4.61 -10.68
C TYR A 7 8.67 4.32 -11.89
N ASN A 8 8.92 4.93 -13.06
CA ASN A 8 8.16 4.62 -14.26
C ASN A 8 8.45 3.19 -14.75
N SER A 9 9.73 2.80 -14.80
CA SER A 9 10.09 1.44 -15.20
C SER A 9 9.68 0.39 -14.14
N GLU A 10 9.56 0.75 -12.88
CA GLU A 10 9.04 -0.13 -11.82
C GLU A 10 7.52 -0.29 -11.91
N ALA A 11 6.78 0.78 -12.22
CA ALA A 11 5.32 0.78 -12.28
C ALA A 11 4.77 0.08 -13.53
N LEU A 12 5.53 0.06 -14.63
CA LEU A 12 5.06 -0.59 -15.86
C LEU A 12 4.93 -2.09 -15.66
N SER A 13 3.70 -2.57 -15.69
CA SER A 13 3.38 -4.00 -15.76
C SER A 13 3.96 -4.56 -17.07
N ARG A 14 5.09 -5.22 -17.01
CA ARG A 14 5.56 -6.03 -18.12
C ARG A 14 4.66 -7.27 -18.22
N PRO A 15 4.39 -7.79 -19.43
CA PRO A 15 3.60 -9.02 -19.58
C PRO A 15 4.12 -10.20 -18.73
N GLU A 16 5.44 -10.19 -18.44
CA GLU A 16 6.11 -11.19 -17.63
C GLU A 16 6.00 -10.91 -16.12
N LYS A 17 5.64 -9.68 -15.70
CA LYS A 17 5.49 -9.25 -14.31
C LYS A 17 4.06 -8.80 -14.09
N ARG A 18 3.20 -9.72 -13.71
CA ARG A 18 1.83 -9.40 -13.34
C ARG A 18 1.84 -8.75 -11.95
N TYR A 19 1.60 -7.44 -11.91
CA TYR A 19 1.62 -6.65 -10.67
C TYR A 19 0.30 -6.76 -9.89
N SER A 20 -0.80 -7.08 -10.57
CA SER A 20 -2.09 -7.31 -9.94
C SER A 20 -2.73 -8.61 -10.44
N TYR A 21 -3.36 -9.31 -9.53
CA TYR A 21 -4.13 -10.52 -9.78
C TYR A 21 -5.61 -10.18 -9.64
N ASN A 22 -6.50 -10.93 -10.30
CA ASN A 22 -7.94 -10.77 -10.16
C ASN A 22 -8.39 -10.92 -8.70
N PHE A 23 -7.67 -11.77 -7.95
CA PHE A 23 -7.88 -11.95 -6.53
C PHE A 23 -7.61 -10.67 -5.71
N ASP A 24 -6.75 -9.78 -6.18
CA ASP A 24 -6.45 -8.52 -5.49
C ASP A 24 -7.67 -7.58 -5.44
N ASP A 25 -8.58 -7.65 -6.41
CA ASP A 25 -9.83 -6.89 -6.38
C ASP A 25 -10.76 -7.38 -5.26
N ILE A 26 -10.78 -8.70 -5.02
CA ILE A 26 -11.48 -9.28 -3.87
C ILE A 26 -10.87 -8.74 -2.57
N VAL A 27 -9.54 -8.75 -2.46
CA VAL A 27 -8.82 -8.23 -1.29
C VAL A 27 -9.11 -6.75 -1.05
N ARG A 28 -9.10 -5.91 -2.11
CA ARG A 28 -9.41 -4.47 -2.01
C ARG A 28 -10.83 -4.21 -1.51
N ASN A 29 -11.81 -4.97 -2.00
CA ASN A 29 -13.19 -4.86 -1.53
C ASN A 29 -13.33 -5.23 -0.03
N TYR A 30 -12.63 -6.26 0.44
CA TYR A 30 -12.58 -6.59 1.87
C TYR A 30 -11.85 -5.51 2.68
N MET A 31 -10.77 -4.95 2.17
CA MET A 31 -10.07 -3.82 2.78
C MET A 31 -11.02 -2.64 2.99
N MET A 32 -11.76 -2.24 1.95
CA MET A 32 -12.73 -1.13 2.06
C MET A 32 -13.79 -1.41 3.13
N LYS A 33 -14.36 -2.62 3.16
CA LYS A 33 -15.32 -3.01 4.21
C LYS A 33 -14.74 -2.92 5.62
N ARG A 34 -13.43 -3.17 5.78
CA ARG A 34 -12.74 -3.09 7.08
C ARG A 34 -12.41 -1.65 7.47
N PHE A 35 -12.04 -0.80 6.53
CA PHE A 35 -11.60 0.57 6.78
C PHE A 35 -12.75 1.57 6.85
N ALA A 36 -13.76 1.43 5.97
CA ALA A 36 -14.84 2.41 5.82
C ALA A 36 -15.60 2.77 7.12
N PRO A 37 -15.85 1.85 8.08
CA PRO A 37 -16.48 2.22 9.35
C PRO A 37 -15.68 3.24 10.19
N PHE A 38 -14.39 3.43 9.91
CA PHE A 38 -13.49 4.31 10.65
C PHE A 38 -13.12 5.58 9.88
N PHE A 39 -13.59 5.75 8.65
CA PHE A 39 -13.27 6.90 7.83
C PHE A 39 -13.65 8.20 8.53
N LYS A 40 -12.74 9.17 8.46
CA LYS A 40 -12.96 10.52 8.97
C LYS A 40 -13.41 11.41 7.82
N VAL A 41 -14.53 12.09 8.02
CA VAL A 41 -15.06 13.05 7.04
C VAL A 41 -14.08 14.19 6.83
N GLY A 42 -13.88 14.60 5.59
CA GLY A 42 -12.99 15.70 5.19
C GLY A 42 -11.94 15.27 4.17
N PRO A 43 -10.90 16.09 3.95
CA PRO A 43 -9.85 15.81 2.99
C PRO A 43 -9.15 14.47 3.26
N ALA A 44 -8.94 13.70 2.19
CA ALA A 44 -8.23 12.43 2.23
C ALA A 44 -6.98 12.44 1.34
N LEU A 45 -5.99 11.65 1.73
CA LEU A 45 -4.73 11.47 1.02
C LEU A 45 -4.47 9.99 0.79
N GLU A 46 -4.17 9.61 -0.45
CA GLU A 46 -3.61 8.29 -0.79
C GLU A 46 -2.16 8.45 -1.20
N LEU A 47 -1.30 7.58 -0.69
CA LEU A 47 0.13 7.53 -0.99
C LEU A 47 0.44 6.24 -1.75
N GLY A 48 0.84 6.38 -3.03
CA GLY A 48 1.08 5.25 -3.93
C GLY A 48 -0.21 4.63 -4.45
N CYS A 49 -0.69 5.10 -5.57
CA CYS A 49 -1.93 4.59 -6.17
C CYS A 49 -1.72 3.55 -7.27
N HIS A 50 -0.49 3.44 -7.80
CA HIS A 50 -0.23 2.68 -9.01
C HIS A 50 -1.23 3.05 -10.12
N GLU A 51 -1.96 2.10 -10.71
CA GLU A 51 -2.97 2.34 -11.76
C GLU A 51 -4.34 2.80 -11.22
N GLY A 52 -4.47 3.12 -9.93
CA GLY A 52 -5.65 3.72 -9.33
C GLY A 52 -6.73 2.76 -8.85
N GLN A 53 -6.45 1.45 -8.73
CA GLN A 53 -7.46 0.47 -8.32
C GLN A 53 -8.04 0.74 -6.92
N SER A 54 -7.21 1.16 -5.97
CA SER A 54 -7.68 1.58 -4.63
C SER A 54 -8.29 2.97 -4.67
N THR A 55 -7.73 3.87 -5.49
CA THR A 55 -8.20 5.25 -5.65
C THR A 55 -9.67 5.30 -6.09
N VAL A 56 -10.07 4.43 -7.05
CA VAL A 56 -11.48 4.31 -7.51
C VAL A 56 -12.43 4.02 -6.34
N LEU A 57 -12.03 3.15 -5.44
CA LEU A 57 -12.84 2.79 -4.27
C LEU A 57 -12.86 3.92 -3.23
N LEU A 58 -11.71 4.57 -2.99
CA LEU A 58 -11.62 5.70 -2.07
C LEU A 58 -12.43 6.90 -2.56
N ALA A 59 -12.42 7.18 -3.87
CA ALA A 59 -13.17 8.27 -4.47
C ALA A 59 -14.70 8.12 -4.32
N GLN A 60 -15.21 6.94 -3.98
CA GLN A 60 -16.62 6.72 -3.63
C GLN A 60 -16.98 7.23 -2.22
N HIS A 61 -15.97 7.50 -1.39
CA HIS A 61 -16.11 7.90 0.01
C HIS A 61 -15.60 9.31 0.29
N PHE A 62 -14.73 9.85 -0.57
CA PHE A 62 -14.08 11.14 -0.36
C PHE A 62 -14.17 12.03 -1.58
N ASP A 63 -14.92 13.14 -1.49
CA ASP A 63 -15.03 14.15 -2.54
C ASP A 63 -13.73 14.95 -2.72
N ASP A 64 -12.96 15.16 -1.64
CA ASP A 64 -11.65 15.81 -1.64
C ASP A 64 -10.55 14.78 -1.41
N LEU A 65 -10.18 14.09 -2.47
CA LEU A 65 -9.13 13.07 -2.47
C LEU A 65 -7.90 13.57 -3.23
N THR A 66 -6.76 13.61 -2.53
CA THR A 66 -5.44 13.87 -3.12
C THR A 66 -4.65 12.57 -3.17
N VAL A 67 -3.89 12.37 -4.22
CA VAL A 67 -3.03 11.21 -4.46
C VAL A 67 -1.61 11.67 -4.73
N VAL A 68 -0.63 11.11 -4.04
CA VAL A 68 0.80 11.28 -4.32
C VAL A 68 1.31 9.99 -4.94
N GLU A 69 1.87 10.08 -6.14
CA GLU A 69 2.42 8.94 -6.89
C GLU A 69 3.69 9.36 -7.62
N ALA A 70 4.75 8.56 -7.51
CA ALA A 70 6.05 8.87 -8.11
C ALA A 70 6.08 8.62 -9.62
N SER A 71 5.32 7.64 -10.12
CA SER A 71 5.27 7.31 -11.54
C SER A 71 4.24 8.19 -12.26
N SER A 72 4.72 9.03 -13.19
CA SER A 72 3.86 9.82 -14.06
C SER A 72 3.02 8.95 -15.02
N GLU A 73 3.55 7.77 -15.38
CA GLU A 73 2.86 6.82 -16.26
C GLU A 73 1.71 6.13 -15.51
N ALA A 74 1.93 5.71 -14.25
CA ALA A 74 0.89 5.18 -13.39
C ALA A 74 -0.23 6.20 -13.17
N ILE A 75 0.11 7.47 -12.91
CA ILE A 75 -0.87 8.57 -12.83
C ILE A 75 -1.68 8.69 -14.12
N GLY A 76 -1.02 8.59 -15.29
CA GLY A 76 -1.68 8.65 -16.59
C GLY A 76 -2.77 7.57 -16.73
N ILE A 77 -2.47 6.35 -16.31
CA ILE A 77 -3.42 5.23 -16.32
C ILE A 77 -4.52 5.43 -15.26
N ALA A 78 -4.14 5.80 -14.03
CA ALA A 78 -5.09 6.03 -12.94
C ALA A 78 -6.15 7.07 -13.31
N ARG A 79 -5.76 8.17 -13.95
CA ARG A 79 -6.68 9.23 -14.41
C ARG A 79 -7.76 8.78 -15.37
N LEU A 80 -7.54 7.68 -16.09
CA LEU A 80 -8.56 7.12 -16.99
C LEU A 80 -9.66 6.37 -16.22
N ASN A 81 -9.36 5.95 -14.99
CA ASN A 81 -10.21 5.06 -14.20
C ASN A 81 -10.94 5.79 -13.06
N VAL A 82 -10.45 6.96 -12.64
CA VAL A 82 -10.97 7.66 -11.45
C VAL A 82 -11.77 8.92 -11.84
N PRO A 83 -12.66 9.43 -10.96
CA PRO A 83 -13.35 10.71 -11.17
C PRO A 83 -12.36 11.86 -11.36
N GLY A 84 -12.70 12.81 -12.25
CA GLY A 84 -11.86 13.98 -12.54
C GLY A 84 -11.65 14.93 -11.36
N SER A 85 -12.38 14.77 -10.26
CA SER A 85 -12.20 15.52 -9.01
C SER A 85 -10.97 15.09 -8.20
N VAL A 86 -10.41 13.89 -8.45
CA VAL A 86 -9.22 13.40 -7.76
C VAL A 86 -8.00 14.22 -8.16
N LYS A 87 -7.28 14.74 -7.16
CA LYS A 87 -6.07 15.54 -7.35
C LYS A 87 -4.83 14.64 -7.33
N PHE A 88 -4.01 14.70 -8.37
CA PHE A 88 -2.75 13.94 -8.45
C PHE A 88 -1.54 14.86 -8.33
N ILE A 89 -0.61 14.48 -7.46
CA ILE A 89 0.71 15.09 -7.28
C ILE A 89 1.74 14.07 -7.72
N ASN A 90 2.52 14.40 -8.77
CA ASN A 90 3.61 13.55 -9.21
C ASN A 90 4.88 13.90 -8.43
N ALA A 91 5.15 13.14 -7.41
CA ALA A 91 6.34 13.27 -6.56
C ALA A 91 6.63 11.96 -5.84
N THR A 92 7.86 11.75 -5.40
CA THR A 92 8.17 10.75 -4.39
C THR A 92 7.62 11.20 -3.03
N PHE A 93 7.45 10.28 -2.09
CA PHE A 93 6.97 10.64 -0.74
C PHE A 93 7.99 11.51 -0.01
N GLU A 94 9.27 11.31 -0.27
CA GLU A 94 10.38 12.10 0.26
C GLU A 94 10.33 13.54 -0.21
N GLU A 95 9.98 13.77 -1.48
CA GLU A 95 9.94 15.09 -2.12
C GLU A 95 8.59 15.79 -1.96
N ALA A 96 7.51 15.04 -1.72
CA ALA A 96 6.18 15.61 -1.60
C ALA A 96 6.12 16.63 -0.46
N GLU A 97 5.73 17.86 -0.80
CA GLU A 97 5.45 18.94 0.15
C GLU A 97 3.95 19.23 0.12
N LEU A 98 3.27 18.90 1.21
CA LEU A 98 1.83 19.05 1.33
C LEU A 98 1.53 20.08 2.44
N GLU A 99 0.98 21.23 2.04
CA GLU A 99 0.54 22.27 2.98
C GLU A 99 -0.76 21.86 3.70
N ALA A 100 -1.61 21.11 3.00
CA ALA A 100 -2.87 20.65 3.54
C ALA A 100 -2.69 19.59 4.62
N LYS A 101 -3.66 19.54 5.54
CA LYS A 101 -3.80 18.48 6.54
C LYS A 101 -5.01 17.60 6.17
N TYR A 102 -4.86 16.29 6.38
CA TYR A 102 -5.84 15.30 5.95
C TYR A 102 -6.52 14.62 7.15
N ASN A 103 -7.80 14.37 7.03
CA ASN A 103 -8.58 13.64 8.03
C ASN A 103 -8.40 12.12 7.93
N SER A 104 -8.17 11.63 6.72
CA SER A 104 -7.87 10.23 6.43
C SER A 104 -6.65 10.14 5.52
N ILE A 105 -5.66 9.33 5.88
CA ILE A 105 -4.48 9.06 5.04
C ILE A 105 -4.38 7.55 4.80
N PHE A 106 -4.12 7.16 3.56
CA PHE A 106 -4.06 5.77 3.13
C PHE A 106 -2.68 5.44 2.56
N LEU A 107 -2.11 4.32 2.99
CA LEU A 107 -0.87 3.74 2.46
C LEU A 107 -1.10 2.24 2.28
N ILE A 108 -1.41 1.82 1.05
CA ILE A 108 -1.92 0.49 0.75
C ILE A 108 -0.92 -0.26 -0.11
N ASN A 109 -0.34 -1.35 0.43
CA ASN A 109 0.70 -2.17 -0.22
C ASN A 109 1.83 -1.32 -0.83
N THR A 110 2.35 -0.40 -0.04
CA THR A 110 3.32 0.59 -0.48
C THR A 110 4.50 0.70 0.51
N LEU A 111 4.27 0.56 1.82
CA LEU A 111 5.31 0.74 2.83
C LEU A 111 6.45 -0.29 2.70
N GLU A 112 6.16 -1.47 2.20
CA GLU A 112 7.14 -2.52 1.92
C GLU A 112 8.13 -2.14 0.82
N HIS A 113 7.79 -1.17 -0.05
CA HIS A 113 8.63 -0.66 -1.13
C HIS A 113 9.51 0.52 -0.72
N VAL A 114 9.23 1.13 0.43
CA VAL A 114 9.93 2.34 0.89
C VAL A 114 11.31 1.98 1.46
N ASP A 115 12.34 2.72 1.08
CA ASP A 115 13.71 2.48 1.58
C ASP A 115 13.85 2.89 3.06
N GLU A 116 13.31 4.05 3.46
CA GLU A 116 13.38 4.61 4.81
C GLU A 116 11.97 4.85 5.41
N PRO A 117 11.27 3.79 5.89
CA PRO A 117 9.88 3.89 6.35
C PRO A 117 9.69 4.88 7.50
N GLY A 118 10.67 5.01 8.40
CA GLY A 118 10.59 5.96 9.51
C GLY A 118 10.45 7.42 9.05
N ILE A 119 11.13 7.81 7.96
CA ILE A 119 11.03 9.15 7.38
C ILE A 119 9.63 9.36 6.82
N ILE A 120 9.13 8.41 6.05
CA ILE A 120 7.81 8.53 5.41
C ILE A 120 6.69 8.52 6.45
N LEU A 121 6.77 7.64 7.45
CA LEU A 121 5.78 7.60 8.53
C LEU A 121 5.76 8.91 9.35
N ALA A 122 6.93 9.55 9.58
CA ALA A 122 7.01 10.85 10.23
C ALA A 122 6.35 11.96 9.38
N LYS A 123 6.57 11.95 8.04
CA LYS A 123 5.88 12.88 7.12
C LYS A 123 4.37 12.65 7.13
N ILE A 124 3.92 11.40 7.01
CA ILE A 124 2.49 11.05 7.10
C ILE A 124 1.87 11.62 8.37
N LYS A 125 2.55 11.44 9.51
CA LYS A 125 2.07 12.00 10.78
C LYS A 125 1.98 13.52 10.75
N SER A 126 2.92 14.20 10.09
CA SER A 126 2.90 15.65 9.95
C SER A 126 1.74 16.14 9.07
N TRP A 127 1.28 15.35 8.10
CA TRP A 127 0.17 15.68 7.22
C TRP A 127 -1.21 15.34 7.80
N LEU A 128 -1.25 14.55 8.89
CA LEU A 128 -2.49 14.15 9.52
C LEU A 128 -3.08 15.27 10.38
N GLN A 129 -4.40 15.50 10.27
CA GLN A 129 -5.13 16.40 11.16
C GLN A 129 -5.11 15.89 12.61
N PRO A 130 -5.25 16.76 13.62
CA PRO A 130 -5.59 16.32 14.96
C PRO A 130 -6.85 15.44 14.94
N ASN A 131 -6.79 14.25 15.54
CA ASN A 131 -7.84 13.22 15.49
C ASN A 131 -8.11 12.62 14.09
N GLY A 132 -7.26 12.88 13.11
CA GLY A 132 -7.27 12.18 11.83
C GLY A 132 -6.88 10.72 12.00
N GLN A 133 -7.16 9.91 10.98
CA GLN A 133 -6.89 8.47 10.98
C GLN A 133 -5.94 8.09 9.85
N PHE A 134 -4.92 7.31 10.18
CA PHE A 134 -4.01 6.70 9.21
C PHE A 134 -4.37 5.22 9.01
N TYR A 135 -4.52 4.83 7.75
CA TYR A 135 -4.84 3.47 7.32
C TYR A 135 -3.65 2.91 6.57
N VAL A 136 -3.07 1.83 7.08
CA VAL A 136 -1.94 1.17 6.45
C VAL A 136 -2.25 -0.31 6.22
N LEU A 137 -1.95 -0.78 5.03
CA LEU A 137 -2.03 -2.19 4.64
C LEU A 137 -0.70 -2.60 4.03
N VAL A 138 -0.19 -3.74 4.47
CA VAL A 138 1.03 -4.38 3.94
C VAL A 138 0.84 -5.89 3.84
N PRO A 139 1.58 -6.59 2.97
CA PRO A 139 1.65 -8.04 2.99
C PRO A 139 2.13 -8.56 4.35
N ASN A 140 1.42 -9.56 4.91
CA ASN A 140 1.76 -10.09 6.23
C ASN A 140 2.84 -11.17 6.13
N ALA A 141 3.98 -10.94 6.78
CA ALA A 141 5.07 -11.91 6.91
C ALA A 141 4.62 -13.22 7.58
N ASP A 142 3.65 -13.15 8.51
CA ASP A 142 3.13 -14.31 9.21
C ASP A 142 1.88 -14.91 8.54
N ALA A 143 1.64 -14.59 7.26
CA ALA A 143 0.54 -15.19 6.51
C ALA A 143 0.67 -16.72 6.45
N PRO A 144 -0.44 -17.48 6.54
CA PRO A 144 -0.40 -18.96 6.47
C PRO A 144 0.34 -19.50 5.25
N SER A 145 0.19 -18.86 4.09
CA SER A 145 0.92 -19.23 2.87
C SER A 145 2.44 -19.15 3.04
N ARG A 146 2.95 -18.15 3.78
CA ARG A 146 4.38 -18.00 4.05
C ARG A 146 4.87 -19.03 5.07
N GLN A 147 4.11 -19.28 6.13
CA GLN A 147 4.43 -20.32 7.11
C GLN A 147 4.50 -21.71 6.46
N ILE A 148 3.55 -22.02 5.56
CA ILE A 148 3.58 -23.26 4.76
C ILE A 148 4.85 -23.30 3.90
N ALA A 149 5.18 -22.20 3.22
CA ALA A 149 6.38 -22.12 2.37
C ALA A 149 7.68 -22.34 3.16
N VAL A 150 7.78 -21.83 4.40
CA VAL A 150 8.90 -22.09 5.31
C VAL A 150 8.98 -23.56 5.65
N GLN A 151 7.87 -24.19 6.04
CA GLN A 151 7.82 -25.63 6.37
C GLN A 151 8.18 -26.53 5.18
N MET A 152 7.87 -26.07 3.96
CA MET A 152 8.24 -26.76 2.73
C MET A 152 9.70 -26.49 2.28
N GLY A 153 10.44 -25.61 2.98
CA GLY A 153 11.80 -25.20 2.59
C GLY A 153 11.86 -24.32 1.34
N LEU A 154 10.72 -23.72 0.92
CA LEU A 154 10.65 -22.83 -0.25
C LEU A 154 11.16 -21.41 0.04
N ILE A 155 11.08 -20.96 1.29
CA ILE A 155 11.64 -19.70 1.76
C ILE A 155 12.37 -19.94 3.09
N ALA A 156 13.40 -19.13 3.37
CA ALA A 156 14.27 -19.34 4.54
C ALA A 156 13.58 -19.02 5.88
N SER A 157 12.67 -18.02 5.87
CA SER A 157 11.94 -17.56 7.06
C SER A 157 10.71 -16.76 6.66
N ASN A 158 9.78 -16.55 7.59
CA ASN A 158 8.56 -15.78 7.33
C ASN A 158 8.84 -14.34 6.87
N ASN A 159 9.90 -13.73 7.38
CA ASN A 159 10.29 -12.35 7.06
C ASN A 159 11.31 -12.24 5.91
N ALA A 160 11.68 -13.34 5.26
CA ALA A 160 12.56 -13.29 4.10
C ALA A 160 11.88 -12.57 2.92
N VAL A 161 12.56 -11.64 2.29
CA VAL A 161 12.14 -11.11 0.99
C VAL A 161 12.52 -12.13 -0.09
N THR A 162 11.55 -12.64 -0.81
CA THR A 162 11.78 -13.60 -1.91
C THR A 162 12.30 -12.90 -3.15
N ASN A 163 12.90 -13.64 -4.09
CA ASN A 163 13.35 -13.09 -5.36
C ASN A 163 12.20 -12.39 -6.12
N GLY A 164 11.02 -13.00 -6.15
CA GLY A 164 9.84 -12.41 -6.79
C GLY A 164 9.40 -11.11 -6.11
N GLU A 165 9.37 -11.06 -4.79
CA GLU A 165 9.07 -9.82 -4.06
C GLU A 165 10.12 -8.74 -4.30
N TRP A 166 11.40 -9.11 -4.31
CA TRP A 166 12.50 -8.18 -4.63
C TRP A 166 12.36 -7.61 -6.04
N GLU A 167 12.03 -8.44 -7.02
CA GLU A 167 11.77 -8.03 -8.40
C GLU A 167 10.57 -7.10 -8.53
N HIS A 168 9.57 -7.24 -7.64
CA HIS A 168 8.44 -6.32 -7.51
C HIS A 168 8.75 -5.08 -6.67
N GLY A 169 10.01 -4.88 -6.26
CA GLY A 169 10.43 -3.69 -5.54
C GLY A 169 10.28 -3.75 -4.03
N HIS A 170 9.89 -4.90 -3.44
CA HIS A 170 9.85 -5.00 -1.98
C HIS A 170 11.26 -4.90 -1.39
N ARG A 171 11.39 -4.10 -0.34
CA ARG A 171 12.63 -3.95 0.44
C ARG A 171 12.58 -4.72 1.75
N ARG A 172 11.36 -5.03 2.22
CA ARG A 172 11.09 -5.70 3.49
C ARG A 172 9.75 -6.41 3.48
N THR A 173 9.54 -7.18 4.54
CA THR A 173 8.24 -7.77 4.88
C THR A 173 7.84 -7.29 6.27
N TYR A 174 6.56 -7.26 6.54
CA TYR A 174 6.01 -6.83 7.82
C TYR A 174 5.21 -7.94 8.50
N SER A 175 5.49 -8.18 9.78
CA SER A 175 4.53 -8.82 10.69
C SER A 175 3.66 -7.74 11.35
N PHE A 176 2.64 -8.15 12.11
CA PHE A 176 1.89 -7.20 12.94
C PHE A 176 2.78 -6.42 13.90
N ASP A 177 3.73 -7.11 14.53
CA ASP A 177 4.56 -6.53 15.57
C ASP A 177 5.63 -5.59 15.00
N THR A 178 6.22 -5.93 13.86
CA THR A 178 7.23 -5.06 13.21
C THR A 178 6.58 -3.81 12.63
N LEU A 179 5.39 -3.92 12.01
CA LEU A 179 4.66 -2.76 11.53
C LEU A 179 4.25 -1.84 12.69
N GLU A 180 3.70 -2.41 13.78
CA GLU A 180 3.32 -1.64 14.95
C GLU A 180 4.53 -0.97 15.61
N ALA A 181 5.69 -1.61 15.65
CA ALA A 181 6.92 -1.03 16.17
C ALA A 181 7.34 0.22 15.38
N ASP A 182 7.34 0.16 14.04
CA ASP A 182 7.68 1.29 13.19
C ASP A 182 6.68 2.46 13.37
N LEU A 183 5.39 2.15 13.45
CA LEU A 183 4.35 3.16 13.70
C LEU A 183 4.52 3.85 15.05
N ARG A 184 4.77 3.07 16.11
CA ARG A 184 4.98 3.60 17.47
C ARG A 184 6.26 4.41 17.58
N ALA A 185 7.33 4.02 16.88
CA ALA A 185 8.61 4.73 16.88
C ALA A 185 8.49 6.19 16.42
N VAL A 186 7.55 6.48 15.50
CA VAL A 186 7.23 7.85 15.07
C VAL A 186 6.06 8.46 15.84
N GLY A 187 5.56 7.78 16.88
CA GLY A 187 4.55 8.28 17.82
C GLY A 187 3.11 8.13 17.32
N PHE A 188 2.79 7.22 16.42
CA PHE A 188 1.41 6.82 16.19
C PHE A 188 0.89 5.98 17.37
N ARG A 189 -0.40 6.14 17.68
CA ARG A 189 -1.16 5.20 18.49
C ARG A 189 -1.86 4.22 17.54
N VAL A 190 -1.67 2.94 17.74
CA VAL A 190 -2.37 1.91 16.96
C VAL A 190 -3.71 1.62 17.66
N ASP A 191 -4.80 2.04 17.03
CA ASP A 191 -6.14 1.86 17.57
C ASP A 191 -6.71 0.47 17.22
N GLN A 192 -6.37 -0.04 16.04
CA GLN A 192 -6.81 -1.36 15.60
C GLN A 192 -5.76 -2.03 14.73
N ARG A 193 -5.66 -3.35 14.85
CA ARG A 193 -4.88 -4.20 13.96
C ARG A 193 -5.65 -5.47 13.61
N GLY A 194 -5.45 -6.00 12.40
CA GLY A 194 -6.10 -7.23 11.97
C GLY A 194 -5.78 -7.57 10.53
N GLY A 195 -6.02 -8.83 10.15
CA GLY A 195 -5.93 -9.28 8.77
C GLY A 195 -7.22 -9.02 8.00
N LEU A 196 -7.12 -9.01 6.68
CA LEU A 196 -8.29 -8.90 5.80
C LEU A 196 -8.96 -10.25 5.59
N MET A 197 -8.16 -11.29 5.40
CA MET A 197 -8.64 -12.65 5.19
C MET A 197 -7.58 -13.67 5.56
N PHE A 198 -8.01 -14.92 5.75
CA PHE A 198 -7.15 -16.07 5.90
C PHE A 198 -7.05 -16.79 4.55
N LYS A 199 -5.82 -16.97 4.04
CA LYS A 199 -5.57 -17.74 2.82
C LYS A 199 -4.30 -18.57 2.96
N ALA A 200 -4.37 -19.82 2.49
CA ALA A 200 -3.23 -20.73 2.48
C ALA A 200 -2.38 -20.63 1.20
N LEU A 201 -2.90 -20.01 0.16
CA LEU A 201 -2.28 -19.91 -1.17
C LEU A 201 -1.80 -18.47 -1.44
N ALA A 202 -0.78 -18.32 -2.27
CA ALA A 202 -0.38 -17.02 -2.80
C ALA A 202 -1.43 -16.45 -3.78
N ASN A 203 -1.43 -15.14 -4.06
CA ASN A 203 -2.46 -14.51 -4.89
C ASN A 203 -2.55 -15.13 -6.30
N TYR A 204 -1.42 -15.43 -6.94
CA TYR A 204 -1.40 -16.07 -8.25
C TYR A 204 -1.97 -17.51 -8.24
N GLN A 205 -1.86 -18.20 -7.10
CA GLN A 205 -2.45 -19.52 -6.92
C GLN A 205 -3.95 -19.41 -6.64
N MET A 206 -4.39 -18.35 -5.95
CA MET A 206 -5.81 -18.06 -5.75
C MET A 206 -6.50 -17.75 -7.08
N ASP A 207 -5.88 -16.97 -7.98
CA ASP A 207 -6.42 -16.73 -9.32
C ASP A 207 -6.72 -18.04 -10.04
N LYS A 208 -5.74 -18.96 -10.07
CA LYS A 208 -5.92 -20.28 -10.70
C LYS A 208 -6.95 -21.19 -10.02
N ALA A 209 -7.19 -20.98 -8.73
CA ALA A 209 -8.17 -21.77 -7.98
C ALA A 209 -9.60 -21.23 -8.15
N LEU A 210 -9.77 -20.01 -8.66
CA LEU A 210 -11.04 -19.36 -8.91
C LEU A 210 -11.49 -19.42 -10.38
N GLU A 211 -10.60 -19.88 -11.29
CA GLU A 211 -10.92 -20.24 -12.69
C GLU A 211 -11.71 -21.57 -12.76
#